data_8f06c7cdcc6982c01dbc8e7b998f14f3
#
_entry.id   8f06c7cdcc6982c01dbc8e7b998f14f3
#
_cell.length_a   1.000
_cell.length_b   1.000
_cell.length_c   1.000
_cell.angle_alpha   90.00
_cell.angle_beta   90.00
_cell.angle_gamma   90.00
#
_symmetry.space_group_name_H-M   'P 1'
#
loop_
_entity.id
_entity.type
_entity.pdbx_description
1 polymer ?
#
loop_
_entity_poly.entity_id
_entity_poly.type
_entity_poly.pdbx_seq_one_letter_code
_entity_poly.pdbx_strand_id
1 'polypeptide(L)'
;MIFQLLTDEDIAFCKKELDDVSYADGKQTQNISKLYSIKENKETPIETVLGKYVSGVFLSNTTLNNIYNPSMVNMQIVNKYGPGDFYDFHVDPFENSITGMANSFGFSIALNDDYEGGEFVVDGDGGRVARKLQTGQIIVFPVMYPHAVQEVTKGTRQNIIGWFSSNISFEQAYMLKHLN
;
A
#
# COMPACT_ATOMS: atom_id res chain seq x y z
N MET A 1 8.34 -1.25 7.45
CA MET A 1 7.83 -1.76 8.74
C MET A 1 6.48 -2.43 8.53
N ILE A 2 6.17 -3.49 9.31
CA ILE A 2 4.89 -4.22 9.22
C ILE A 2 4.27 -4.30 10.61
N PHE A 3 2.96 -4.05 10.73
CA PHE A 3 2.18 -4.19 11.98
C PHE A 3 0.68 -4.28 11.68
N GLN A 4 -0.14 -4.64 12.68
CA GLN A 4 -1.60 -4.66 12.56
C GLN A 4 -2.15 -3.24 12.60
N LEU A 5 -2.90 -2.86 11.55
CA LEU A 5 -3.54 -1.55 11.44
C LEU A 5 -5.07 -1.66 11.59
N LEU A 6 -5.68 -2.57 10.83
CA LEU A 6 -7.14 -2.75 10.79
C LEU A 6 -7.55 -3.91 11.67
N THR A 7 -8.60 -3.72 12.45
CA THR A 7 -9.28 -4.78 13.20
C THR A 7 -10.18 -5.63 12.30
N ASP A 8 -10.72 -6.73 12.82
CA ASP A 8 -11.70 -7.55 12.08
C ASP A 8 -12.96 -6.76 11.71
N GLU A 9 -13.39 -5.82 12.56
CA GLU A 9 -14.53 -4.94 12.32
C GLU A 9 -14.22 -3.95 11.19
N ASP A 10 -13.00 -3.37 11.18
CA ASP A 10 -12.54 -2.50 10.09
C ASP A 10 -12.50 -3.26 8.76
N ILE A 11 -12.02 -4.50 8.77
CA ILE A 11 -11.98 -5.37 7.58
C ILE A 11 -13.39 -5.69 7.08
N ALA A 12 -14.30 -6.01 7.99
CA ALA A 12 -15.71 -6.26 7.63
C ALA A 12 -16.35 -5.02 6.99
N PHE A 13 -16.10 -3.84 7.54
CA PHE A 13 -16.52 -2.58 6.95
C PHE A 13 -15.93 -2.36 5.56
N CYS A 14 -14.61 -2.52 5.40
CA CYS A 14 -13.94 -2.36 4.11
C CYS A 14 -14.53 -3.30 3.05
N LYS A 15 -14.73 -4.58 3.38
CA LYS A 15 -15.30 -5.57 2.47
C LYS A 15 -16.72 -5.20 2.04
N LYS A 16 -17.56 -4.78 2.97
CA LYS A 16 -18.92 -4.31 2.68
C LYS A 16 -18.95 -3.14 1.70
N GLU A 17 -18.09 -2.14 1.90
CA GLU A 17 -18.01 -0.97 1.01
C GLU A 17 -17.45 -1.33 -0.39
N LEU A 18 -16.82 -2.49 -0.54
CA LEU A 18 -16.24 -2.98 -1.78
C LEU A 18 -17.06 -4.04 -2.51
N ASP A 19 -18.20 -4.50 -1.94
CA ASP A 19 -19.01 -5.60 -2.50
C ASP A 19 -19.56 -5.29 -3.89
N ASP A 20 -20.03 -4.06 -4.13
CA ASP A 20 -20.64 -3.63 -5.40
C ASP A 20 -19.75 -2.76 -6.27
N VAL A 21 -18.44 -2.68 -5.95
CA VAL A 21 -17.51 -1.79 -6.66
C VAL A 21 -16.98 -2.44 -7.94
N SER A 22 -17.02 -1.70 -9.03
CA SER A 22 -16.43 -2.10 -10.30
C SER A 22 -14.92 -1.84 -10.31
N TYR A 23 -14.16 -2.79 -10.84
CA TYR A 23 -12.70 -2.72 -10.98
C TYR A 23 -12.31 -2.55 -12.44
N ALA A 24 -11.45 -1.58 -12.72
CA ALA A 24 -10.84 -1.36 -14.02
C ALA A 24 -9.51 -2.11 -14.17
N ASP A 25 -8.99 -2.19 -15.39
CA ASP A 25 -7.64 -2.70 -15.67
C ASP A 25 -6.59 -1.76 -15.03
N GLY A 26 -5.75 -2.31 -14.17
CA GLY A 26 -4.72 -1.57 -13.44
C GLY A 26 -3.62 -0.98 -14.32
N LYS A 27 -3.48 -1.42 -15.57
CA LYS A 27 -2.56 -0.81 -16.53
C LYS A 27 -2.83 0.68 -16.77
N GLN A 28 -4.06 1.14 -16.53
CA GLN A 28 -4.43 2.55 -16.71
C GLN A 28 -3.72 3.49 -15.74
N THR A 29 -3.32 3.01 -14.56
CA THR A 29 -2.55 3.79 -13.58
C THR A 29 -1.06 3.48 -13.59
N GLN A 30 -0.63 2.56 -14.45
CA GLN A 30 0.78 2.27 -14.64
C GLN A 30 1.52 3.54 -15.06
N ASN A 31 2.56 3.89 -14.32
CA ASN A 31 3.35 5.08 -14.62
C ASN A 31 4.07 4.93 -15.97
N ILE A 32 3.60 5.66 -16.98
CA ILE A 32 4.09 5.62 -18.37
C ILE A 32 5.59 5.95 -18.48
N SER A 33 6.16 6.70 -17.51
CA SER A 33 7.59 7.00 -17.48
C SER A 33 8.49 5.80 -17.20
N LYS A 34 7.90 4.65 -16.82
CA LYS A 34 8.62 3.41 -16.53
C LYS A 34 8.29 2.36 -17.58
N LEU A 35 8.89 2.53 -18.74
CA LEU A 35 8.79 1.67 -19.93
C LEU A 35 9.11 0.17 -19.68
N TYR A 36 9.50 -0.22 -18.47
CA TYR A 36 10.04 -1.56 -18.16
C TYR A 36 9.32 -2.30 -17.05
N SER A 37 8.33 -1.71 -16.36
CA SER A 37 7.55 -2.43 -15.36
C SER A 37 6.19 -2.83 -15.90
N ILE A 38 5.89 -4.12 -15.87
CA ILE A 38 4.60 -4.68 -16.28
C ILE A 38 3.71 -4.74 -15.04
N LYS A 39 2.46 -4.30 -15.20
CA LYS A 39 1.42 -4.36 -14.19
C LYS A 39 0.24 -5.14 -14.74
N GLU A 40 -0.05 -6.27 -14.13
CA GLU A 40 -1.23 -7.08 -14.39
C GLU A 40 -2.04 -7.17 -13.10
N ASN A 41 -3.15 -6.47 -13.02
CA ASN A 41 -4.09 -6.50 -11.91
C ASN A 41 -5.37 -5.74 -12.26
N LYS A 42 -6.34 -5.75 -11.36
CA LYS A 42 -7.52 -4.89 -11.41
C LYS A 42 -7.49 -3.92 -10.25
N GLU A 43 -7.98 -2.71 -10.47
CA GLU A 43 -8.01 -1.67 -9.45
C GLU A 43 -9.24 -0.78 -9.52
N THR A 44 -9.56 -0.16 -8.41
CA THR A 44 -10.58 0.89 -8.29
C THR A 44 -10.06 2.01 -7.39
N PRO A 45 -10.34 3.29 -7.70
CA PRO A 45 -10.15 4.36 -6.73
C PRO A 45 -10.96 4.06 -5.48
N ILE A 46 -10.41 4.43 -4.33
CA ILE A 46 -11.14 4.24 -3.08
C ILE A 46 -12.29 5.27 -3.00
N GLU A 47 -13.50 4.80 -2.79
CA GLU A 47 -14.67 5.67 -2.64
C GLU A 47 -14.56 6.56 -1.41
N THR A 48 -15.22 7.74 -1.46
CA THR A 48 -15.05 8.78 -0.44
C THR A 48 -15.33 8.30 0.99
N VAL A 49 -16.31 7.43 1.20
CA VAL A 49 -16.65 6.90 2.53
C VAL A 49 -15.53 6.00 3.04
N LEU A 50 -15.14 5.02 2.26
CA LEU A 50 -14.06 4.09 2.60
C LEU A 50 -12.72 4.83 2.75
N GLY A 51 -12.41 5.76 1.84
CA GLY A 51 -11.20 6.56 1.89
C GLY A 51 -11.09 7.40 3.16
N LYS A 52 -12.17 8.07 3.57
CA LYS A 52 -12.21 8.84 4.83
C LYS A 52 -12.06 7.91 6.05
N TYR A 53 -12.73 6.77 6.04
CA TYR A 53 -12.66 5.81 7.12
C TYR A 53 -11.22 5.31 7.32
N VAL A 54 -10.61 4.75 6.26
CA VAL A 54 -9.24 4.22 6.31
C VAL A 54 -8.22 5.32 6.66
N SER A 55 -8.38 6.53 6.13
CA SER A 55 -7.54 7.67 6.49
C SER A 55 -7.68 8.05 7.97
N GLY A 56 -8.89 7.99 8.51
CA GLY A 56 -9.16 8.21 9.94
C GLY A 56 -8.44 7.19 10.82
N VAL A 57 -8.57 5.90 10.51
CA VAL A 57 -7.87 4.82 11.23
C VAL A 57 -6.35 5.01 11.13
N PHE A 58 -5.84 5.30 9.93
CA PHE A 58 -4.42 5.54 9.68
C PHE A 58 -3.88 6.70 10.53
N LEU A 59 -4.52 7.87 10.45
CA LEU A 59 -4.06 9.09 11.13
C LEU A 59 -4.25 9.04 12.65
N SER A 60 -5.17 8.23 13.17
CA SER A 60 -5.35 8.02 14.61
C SER A 60 -4.45 6.94 15.20
N ASN A 61 -3.74 6.17 14.36
CA ASN A 61 -2.90 5.07 14.83
C ASN A 61 -1.64 5.58 15.54
N THR A 62 -1.49 5.21 16.82
CA THR A 62 -0.39 5.70 17.68
C THR A 62 0.98 5.23 17.19
N THR A 63 1.10 4.03 16.63
CA THR A 63 2.36 3.50 16.08
C THR A 63 2.81 4.32 14.88
N LEU A 64 1.90 4.63 13.94
CA LEU A 64 2.20 5.47 12.79
C LEU A 64 2.59 6.88 13.21
N ASN A 65 1.84 7.48 14.15
CA ASN A 65 2.13 8.83 14.64
C ASN A 65 3.48 8.91 15.35
N ASN A 66 3.81 7.96 16.19
CA ASN A 66 5.07 7.95 16.94
C ASN A 66 6.29 7.74 16.04
N ILE A 67 6.16 6.99 14.95
CA ILE A 67 7.30 6.64 14.09
C ILE A 67 7.42 7.59 12.90
N TYR A 68 6.31 7.91 12.25
CA TYR A 68 6.33 8.63 10.97
C TYR A 68 5.77 10.03 11.03
N ASN A 69 5.01 10.38 12.09
CA ASN A 69 4.34 11.67 12.23
C ASN A 69 3.66 12.11 10.91
N PRO A 70 2.70 11.32 10.38
CA PRO A 70 2.07 11.59 9.10
C PRO A 70 1.29 12.90 9.15
N SER A 71 1.49 13.76 8.15
CA SER A 71 0.77 15.02 8.04
C SER A 71 -0.46 14.94 7.15
N MET A 72 -0.43 14.04 6.15
CA MET A 72 -1.53 13.83 5.21
C MET A 72 -1.42 12.43 4.61
N VAL A 73 -2.57 11.78 4.43
CA VAL A 73 -2.70 10.56 3.61
C VAL A 73 -3.19 10.99 2.23
N ASN A 74 -2.42 10.63 1.20
CA ASN A 74 -2.70 10.97 -0.19
C ASN A 74 -3.64 9.95 -0.85
N MET A 75 -3.53 9.79 -2.17
CA MET A 75 -4.38 8.90 -2.95
C MET A 75 -4.35 7.46 -2.42
N GLN A 76 -5.52 6.84 -2.43
CA GLN A 76 -5.74 5.46 -2.04
C GLN A 76 -6.40 4.70 -3.19
N ILE A 77 -5.88 3.51 -3.47
CA ILE A 77 -6.37 2.62 -4.53
C ILE A 77 -6.60 1.24 -3.90
N VAL A 78 -7.69 0.60 -4.29
CA VAL A 78 -7.92 -0.81 -3.97
C VAL A 78 -7.50 -1.66 -5.15
N ASN A 79 -6.59 -2.58 -4.93
CA ASN A 79 -6.12 -3.52 -5.94
C ASN A 79 -6.71 -4.92 -5.72
N LYS A 80 -6.94 -5.62 -6.83
CA LYS A 80 -7.20 -7.06 -6.89
C LYS A 80 -6.20 -7.73 -7.83
N TYR A 81 -5.59 -8.81 -7.36
CA TYR A 81 -4.68 -9.67 -8.12
C TYR A 81 -5.24 -11.08 -8.09
N GLY A 82 -5.62 -11.62 -9.25
CA GLY A 82 -6.00 -13.02 -9.44
C GLY A 82 -4.80 -13.87 -9.84
N PRO A 83 -5.00 -15.18 -10.09
CA PRO A 83 -3.93 -16.05 -10.57
C PRO A 83 -3.31 -15.54 -11.87
N GLY A 84 -1.98 -15.44 -11.92
CA GLY A 84 -1.20 -14.86 -13.00
C GLY A 84 -0.98 -13.35 -12.90
N ASP A 85 -1.68 -12.64 -11.99
CA ASP A 85 -1.52 -11.20 -11.82
C ASP A 85 -0.29 -10.88 -10.93
N PHE A 86 0.40 -9.80 -11.27
CA PHE A 86 1.61 -9.32 -10.59
C PHE A 86 1.83 -7.82 -10.84
N TYR A 87 2.81 -7.25 -10.18
CA TYR A 87 3.34 -5.93 -10.51
C TYR A 87 4.86 -5.94 -10.37
N ASP A 88 5.55 -5.70 -11.50
CA ASP A 88 7.01 -5.67 -11.56
C ASP A 88 7.61 -4.56 -10.69
N PHE A 89 8.91 -4.67 -10.43
CA PHE A 89 9.66 -3.68 -9.69
C PHE A 89 9.52 -2.27 -10.27
N HIS A 90 9.09 -1.36 -9.43
CA HIS A 90 8.92 0.05 -9.73
C HIS A 90 9.23 0.90 -8.49
N VAL A 91 9.33 2.19 -8.69
CA VAL A 91 9.47 3.21 -7.65
C VAL A 91 8.25 4.13 -7.78
N ASP A 92 7.65 4.51 -6.67
CA ASP A 92 6.50 5.40 -6.66
C ASP A 92 6.89 6.86 -6.94
N PRO A 93 5.96 7.69 -7.43
CA PRO A 93 6.23 9.10 -7.65
C PRO A 93 6.43 9.84 -6.32
N PHE A 94 7.44 10.72 -6.28
CA PHE A 94 7.71 11.57 -5.11
C PHE A 94 6.66 12.65 -4.88
N GLU A 95 5.91 12.99 -5.91
CA GLU A 95 4.93 14.07 -5.87
C GLU A 95 3.57 13.55 -6.34
N ASN A 96 2.55 13.89 -5.59
CA ASN A 96 1.17 13.66 -6.02
C ASN A 96 0.83 14.69 -7.10
N SER A 97 0.56 14.22 -8.32
CA SER A 97 0.30 15.07 -9.49
C SER A 97 -0.97 15.94 -9.35
N ILE A 98 -1.88 15.60 -8.45
CA ILE A 98 -3.13 16.32 -8.24
C ILE A 98 -2.96 17.42 -7.18
N THR A 99 -2.26 17.10 -6.07
CA THR A 99 -2.15 18.00 -4.92
C THR A 99 -0.83 18.76 -4.89
N GLY A 100 0.17 18.37 -5.67
CA GLY A 100 1.53 18.90 -5.62
C GLY A 100 2.29 18.58 -4.32
N MET A 101 1.76 17.66 -3.51
CA MET A 101 2.37 17.31 -2.22
C MET A 101 3.37 16.19 -2.37
N ALA A 102 4.46 16.28 -1.60
CA ALA A 102 5.50 15.26 -1.58
C ALA A 102 4.98 13.97 -0.90
N ASN A 103 5.15 12.84 -1.57
CA ASN A 103 4.98 11.52 -1.00
C ASN A 103 6.30 11.12 -0.32
N SER A 104 6.29 10.92 1.00
CA SER A 104 7.48 10.45 1.73
C SER A 104 7.52 8.92 1.80
N PHE A 105 6.37 8.33 2.07
CA PHE A 105 6.20 6.89 2.26
C PHE A 105 5.00 6.37 1.47
N GLY A 106 5.15 5.15 0.95
CA GLY A 106 4.07 4.32 0.46
C GLY A 106 3.61 3.32 1.50
N PHE A 107 2.39 2.83 1.35
CA PHE A 107 1.87 1.75 2.17
C PHE A 107 0.98 0.79 1.39
N SER A 108 0.92 -0.46 1.87
CA SER A 108 -0.05 -1.46 1.42
C SER A 108 -0.71 -2.10 2.63
N ILE A 109 -2.05 -2.14 2.66
CA ILE A 109 -2.87 -2.76 3.71
C ILE A 109 -3.52 -4.00 3.13
N ALA A 110 -3.31 -5.17 3.72
CA ALA A 110 -3.95 -6.41 3.28
C ALA A 110 -5.42 -6.47 3.73
N LEU A 111 -6.32 -6.72 2.78
CA LEU A 111 -7.74 -6.96 3.08
C LEU A 111 -8.08 -8.44 3.23
N ASN A 112 -7.18 -9.32 2.79
CA ASN A 112 -7.26 -10.77 2.95
C ASN A 112 -5.88 -11.42 2.89
N ASP A 113 -5.78 -12.70 3.24
CA ASP A 113 -4.57 -13.52 3.20
C ASP A 113 -4.81 -14.96 2.74
N ASP A 114 -6.01 -15.25 2.24
CA ASP A 114 -6.47 -16.56 1.75
C ASP A 114 -6.09 -16.80 0.27
N TYR A 115 -4.86 -16.46 -0.14
CA TYR A 115 -4.28 -16.65 -1.47
C TYR A 115 -2.87 -17.27 -1.37
N GLU A 116 -2.32 -17.75 -2.50
CA GLU A 116 -0.95 -18.26 -2.61
C GLU A 116 -0.13 -17.40 -3.58
N GLY A 117 1.15 -17.21 -3.32
CA GLY A 117 2.00 -16.21 -4.01
C GLY A 117 1.66 -14.79 -3.57
N GLY A 118 1.88 -13.83 -4.45
CA GLY A 118 1.48 -12.44 -4.25
C GLY A 118 2.21 -11.71 -3.12
N GLU A 119 3.42 -12.16 -2.75
CA GLU A 119 4.24 -11.48 -1.74
C GLU A 119 4.55 -10.04 -2.17
N PHE A 120 4.48 -9.12 -1.22
CA PHE A 120 4.97 -7.76 -1.41
C PHE A 120 6.48 -7.73 -1.20
N VAL A 121 7.21 -7.24 -2.19
CA VAL A 121 8.68 -7.21 -2.18
C VAL A 121 9.15 -5.76 -2.11
N VAL A 122 10.09 -5.47 -1.21
CA VAL A 122 10.78 -4.18 -1.12
C VAL A 122 12.28 -4.43 -1.22
N ASP A 123 12.96 -3.65 -2.04
CA ASP A 123 14.42 -3.66 -2.22
C ASP A 123 15.00 -2.37 -1.63
N GLY A 124 15.44 -2.43 -0.39
CA GLY A 124 15.96 -1.29 0.36
C GLY A 124 17.41 -1.49 0.82
N ASP A 125 17.92 -0.56 1.64
CA ASP A 125 19.32 -0.56 2.12
C ASP A 125 19.72 -1.84 2.85
N GLY A 126 18.75 -2.52 3.50
CA GLY A 126 18.95 -3.82 4.15
C GLY A 126 18.86 -5.03 3.22
N GLY A 127 18.75 -4.81 1.91
CA GLY A 127 18.53 -5.83 0.90
C GLY A 127 17.05 -6.10 0.61
N ARG A 128 16.82 -7.07 -0.26
CA ARG A 128 15.49 -7.43 -0.73
C ARG A 128 14.72 -8.27 0.29
N VAL A 129 13.50 -7.84 0.60
CA VAL A 129 12.61 -8.51 1.56
C VAL A 129 11.26 -8.77 0.90
N ALA A 130 10.85 -10.04 0.85
CA ALA A 130 9.50 -10.44 0.42
C ALA A 130 8.65 -10.80 1.64
N ARG A 131 7.41 -10.34 1.67
CA ARG A 131 6.46 -10.58 2.76
C ARG A 131 5.04 -10.80 2.24
N LYS A 132 4.41 -11.86 2.71
CA LYS A 132 2.96 -12.01 2.66
C LYS A 132 2.37 -11.37 3.90
N LEU A 133 1.53 -10.36 3.71
CA LEU A 133 0.83 -9.71 4.82
C LEU A 133 -0.38 -10.56 5.24
N GLN A 134 -0.66 -10.60 6.53
CA GLN A 134 -1.90 -11.13 7.06
C GLN A 134 -3.00 -10.07 6.96
N THR A 135 -4.26 -10.50 6.99
CA THR A 135 -5.44 -9.63 6.95
C THR A 135 -5.35 -8.53 8.00
N GLY A 136 -5.55 -7.29 7.60
CA GLY A 136 -5.46 -6.09 8.45
C GLY A 136 -4.05 -5.56 8.69
N GLN A 137 -3.00 -6.27 8.28
CA GLN A 137 -1.64 -5.76 8.39
C GLN A 137 -1.35 -4.69 7.35
N ILE A 138 -0.53 -3.73 7.74
CA ILE A 138 0.05 -2.71 6.88
C ILE A 138 1.55 -2.92 6.75
N ILE A 139 2.09 -2.73 5.54
CA ILE A 139 3.51 -2.48 5.30
C ILE A 139 3.70 -1.01 4.91
N VAL A 140 4.67 -0.35 5.55
CA VAL A 140 5.10 1.03 5.23
C VAL A 140 6.54 0.99 4.74
N PHE A 141 6.81 1.69 3.64
CA PHE A 141 8.12 1.75 2.98
C PHE A 141 8.36 3.14 2.37
N PRO A 142 9.64 3.58 2.24
CA PRO A 142 9.97 4.80 1.53
C PRO A 142 9.57 4.71 0.05
N VAL A 143 8.97 5.76 -0.50
CA VAL A 143 8.53 5.77 -1.91
C VAL A 143 9.67 5.55 -2.90
N MET A 144 10.90 5.91 -2.52
CA MET A 144 12.10 5.75 -3.34
C MET A 144 12.61 4.30 -3.43
N TYR A 145 12.14 3.39 -2.56
CA TYR A 145 12.59 2.01 -2.62
C TYR A 145 11.87 1.25 -3.74
N PRO A 146 12.62 0.57 -4.61
CA PRO A 146 12.02 -0.33 -5.59
C PRO A 146 11.18 -1.40 -4.89
N HIS A 147 9.97 -1.61 -5.36
CA HIS A 147 9.07 -2.60 -4.79
C HIS A 147 8.22 -3.26 -5.86
N ALA A 148 7.68 -4.43 -5.55
CA ALA A 148 6.94 -5.27 -6.47
C ALA A 148 5.85 -6.06 -5.74
N VAL A 149 4.91 -6.60 -6.50
CA VAL A 149 4.01 -7.68 -6.06
C VAL A 149 4.33 -8.89 -6.91
N GLN A 150 4.73 -9.99 -6.27
CA GLN A 150 4.98 -11.26 -6.96
C GLN A 150 3.68 -11.81 -7.53
N GLU A 151 3.79 -12.73 -8.49
CA GLU A 151 2.66 -13.39 -9.09
C GLU A 151 1.80 -14.10 -8.06
N VAL A 152 0.49 -13.85 -8.09
CA VAL A 152 -0.50 -14.63 -7.36
C VAL A 152 -0.70 -15.95 -8.09
N THR A 153 -0.52 -17.08 -7.41
CA THR A 153 -0.63 -18.40 -8.02
C THR A 153 -1.98 -19.05 -7.77
N LYS A 154 -2.69 -18.65 -6.70
CA LYS A 154 -4.02 -19.16 -6.37
C LYS A 154 -4.80 -18.18 -5.51
N GLY A 155 -6.10 -18.16 -5.68
CA GLY A 155 -7.00 -17.26 -4.95
C GLY A 155 -6.97 -15.84 -5.50
N THR A 156 -7.39 -14.88 -4.68
CA THR A 156 -7.39 -13.46 -5.03
C THR A 156 -6.78 -12.65 -3.90
N ARG A 157 -5.70 -11.94 -4.17
CA ARG A 157 -5.11 -10.96 -3.25
C ARG A 157 -5.83 -9.63 -3.40
N GLN A 158 -6.29 -9.06 -2.28
CA GLN A 158 -6.91 -7.75 -2.25
C GLN A 158 -6.22 -6.85 -1.22
N ASN A 159 -5.91 -5.61 -1.60
CA ASN A 159 -5.24 -4.66 -0.71
C ASN A 159 -5.59 -3.22 -1.04
N ILE A 160 -5.46 -2.36 -0.04
CA ILE A 160 -5.51 -0.90 -0.19
C ILE A 160 -4.07 -0.38 -0.28
N ILE A 161 -3.79 0.47 -1.26
CA ILE A 161 -2.52 1.19 -1.35
C ILE A 161 -2.73 2.69 -1.27
N GLY A 162 -1.71 3.38 -0.83
CA GLY A 162 -1.68 4.84 -0.81
C GLY A 162 -0.31 5.35 -0.38
N TRP A 163 -0.26 6.66 -0.25
CA TRP A 163 0.95 7.39 0.10
C TRP A 163 0.65 8.41 1.18
N PHE A 164 1.65 8.77 1.93
CA PHE A 164 1.52 9.86 2.89
C PHE A 164 2.77 10.74 2.95
N SER A 165 2.53 12.00 3.30
CA SER A 165 3.58 12.94 3.66
C SER A 165 3.93 12.78 5.13
N SER A 166 5.21 12.93 5.45
CA SER A 166 5.72 12.84 6.82
C SER A 166 6.46 14.10 7.19
N ASN A 167 6.36 14.51 8.45
CA ASN A 167 7.12 15.63 9.00
C ASN A 167 8.53 15.23 9.46
N ILE A 168 8.88 13.95 9.31
CA ILE A 168 10.22 13.43 9.62
C ILE A 168 10.89 12.88 8.37
N SER A 169 12.23 12.94 8.33
CA SER A 169 12.99 12.32 7.24
C SER A 169 12.96 10.78 7.36
N PHE A 170 13.30 10.11 6.26
CA PHE A 170 13.42 8.65 6.27
C PHE A 170 14.48 8.19 7.28
N GLU A 171 15.62 8.88 7.37
CA GLU A 171 16.68 8.57 8.33
C GLU A 171 16.18 8.68 9.77
N GLN A 172 15.38 9.70 10.08
CA GLN A 172 14.75 9.84 11.40
C GLN A 172 13.78 8.69 11.69
N ALA A 173 12.92 8.32 10.74
CA ALA A 173 12.01 7.18 10.89
C ALA A 173 12.77 5.85 11.06
N TYR A 174 13.86 5.67 10.30
CA TYR A 174 14.72 4.49 10.42
C TYR A 174 15.38 4.40 11.79
N MET A 175 15.94 5.51 12.28
CA MET A 175 16.57 5.58 13.60
C MET A 175 15.58 5.27 14.71
N LEU A 176 14.36 5.83 14.67
CA LEU A 176 13.31 5.57 15.65
C LEU A 176 12.90 4.09 15.72
N LYS A 177 12.91 3.38 14.60
CA LYS A 177 12.61 1.95 14.54
C LYS A 177 13.64 1.09 15.27
N HIS A 178 14.90 1.53 15.33
CA HIS A 178 16.00 0.78 15.95
C HIS A 178 16.28 1.18 17.40
N LEU A 179 15.56 2.19 17.93
CA LEU A 179 15.66 2.62 19.32
C LEU A 179 14.62 1.93 20.24
N ASN A 180 13.70 1.16 19.68
CA ASN A 180 12.70 0.33 20.37
C ASN A 180 12.93 -1.14 20.02
#